data_eda4900cabf7464c598324f3aaea1886
#
_entry.id   eda4900cabf7464c598324f3aaea1886
#
_cell.length_a   1.000
_cell.length_b   1.000
_cell.length_c   1.000
_cell.angle_alpha   90.00
_cell.angle_beta   90.00
_cell.angle_gamma   90.00
#
_symmetry.space_group_name_H-M   'P 1'
#
loop_
_entity.id
_entity.type
_entity.pdbx_description
1 polymer ?
#
loop_
_entity_poly.entity_id
_entity_poly.type
_entity_poly.pdbx_seq_one_letter_code
_entity_poly.pdbx_strand_id
1 'polypeptide(L)'
;MSEVQVTFNGKKVTAQSGQTVLEAARENGVDIPVLCYHPDLTAWGACRMCLVEVKGMRGLQTACTCPVADGMEIETETEASVEVRKFVLELLFAERNHYCMFCQMSGDCELQDAAYRYGLDHFTYPRPYAKLGVDATRKYFIMDHNRCILCTRCVRACSEIAANHTLNVRERGSESMIMADLNVPFGESTCVECGTCLQVCPTGALIDAHSAYGGREKDVTHTQTTCMQCSVGCTLDVVTRYNRLLRVDGVFGSEPTGGLLCVDGRFTPLYEERKRITQPMVRRDGKLMPAGWDEALGLVAGKFKETEVEGLALAATTDEALVAFNKLFAKVGAKAGMLEPTAPELGFGTVGTIRDIAEADFIIVAGADPLEYQKVIGYLVHRASDKGAKVAVIAESENALSARADMTVSYADADQVAQAAADAEKIVLIYSVAIKDQVIAALRPLAEKISYISLSPSRNGMGAEKAGLKPMQPNGAETQYFLLGEQAEDAVLLGKLNA
;
A
#
# COMPACT_ATOMS: atom_id res chain seq x y z
N MET A 1 6.91 -19.46 -20.97
CA MET A 1 7.12 -20.65 -20.09
C MET A 1 6.45 -21.84 -20.78
N SER A 2 7.05 -23.03 -20.77
CA SER A 2 6.47 -24.23 -21.37
C SER A 2 5.47 -24.86 -20.40
N GLU A 3 4.40 -25.44 -20.94
CA GLU A 3 3.45 -26.23 -20.17
C GLU A 3 4.05 -27.57 -19.80
N VAL A 4 3.76 -28.06 -18.60
CA VAL A 4 4.12 -29.38 -18.07
C VAL A 4 2.87 -30.07 -17.53
N GLN A 5 2.83 -31.40 -17.64
CA GLN A 5 1.73 -32.20 -17.11
C GLN A 5 2.12 -32.75 -15.74
N VAL A 6 1.31 -32.47 -14.73
CA VAL A 6 1.50 -33.00 -13.38
C VAL A 6 0.23 -33.68 -12.88
N THR A 7 0.37 -34.59 -11.92
CA THR A 7 -0.76 -35.28 -11.35
C THR A 7 -0.86 -34.98 -9.86
N PHE A 8 -1.98 -34.42 -9.41
CA PHE A 8 -2.28 -34.24 -7.98
C PHE A 8 -3.37 -35.21 -7.54
N ASN A 9 -3.06 -36.04 -6.55
CA ASN A 9 -4.03 -37.00 -5.96
C ASN A 9 -4.74 -37.81 -7.05
N GLY A 10 -4.00 -38.31 -8.04
CA GLY A 10 -4.51 -39.07 -9.17
C GLY A 10 -5.15 -38.26 -10.31
N LYS A 11 -5.34 -36.94 -10.16
CA LYS A 11 -5.91 -36.05 -11.18
C LYS A 11 -4.82 -35.36 -11.99
N LYS A 12 -4.80 -35.57 -13.31
CA LYS A 12 -3.89 -34.84 -14.22
C LYS A 12 -4.30 -33.39 -14.41
N VAL A 13 -3.35 -32.49 -14.34
CA VAL A 13 -3.52 -31.04 -14.52
C VAL A 13 -2.34 -30.46 -15.29
N THR A 14 -2.54 -29.30 -15.90
CA THR A 14 -1.48 -28.53 -16.56
C THR A 14 -0.91 -27.49 -15.61
N ALA A 15 0.40 -27.35 -15.59
CA ALA A 15 1.13 -26.33 -14.84
C ALA A 15 2.14 -25.64 -15.75
N GLN A 16 2.70 -24.51 -15.33
CA GLN A 16 3.75 -23.81 -16.06
C GLN A 16 5.13 -24.21 -15.53
N SER A 17 6.06 -24.46 -16.44
CA SER A 17 7.46 -24.70 -16.07
C SER A 17 8.00 -23.51 -15.24
N GLY A 18 8.64 -23.81 -14.11
CA GLY A 18 9.14 -22.79 -13.17
C GLY A 18 8.21 -22.50 -11.99
N GLN A 19 6.94 -22.90 -12.04
CA GLN A 19 6.08 -22.84 -10.88
C GLN A 19 6.52 -23.83 -9.79
N THR A 20 6.23 -23.50 -8.54
CA THR A 20 6.34 -24.47 -7.45
C THR A 20 5.13 -25.41 -7.43
N VAL A 21 5.29 -26.56 -6.79
CA VAL A 21 4.18 -27.52 -6.57
C VAL A 21 2.99 -26.83 -5.87
N LEU A 22 3.25 -25.91 -4.94
CA LEU A 22 2.20 -25.16 -4.23
C LEU A 22 1.44 -24.22 -5.16
N GLU A 23 2.13 -23.48 -6.02
CA GLU A 23 1.50 -22.56 -6.98
C GLU A 23 0.65 -23.33 -7.99
N ALA A 24 1.20 -24.39 -8.58
CA ALA A 24 0.49 -25.26 -9.50
C ALA A 24 -0.75 -25.92 -8.83
N ALA A 25 -0.63 -26.34 -7.57
CA ALA A 25 -1.74 -26.90 -6.80
C ALA A 25 -2.88 -25.88 -6.63
N ARG A 26 -2.56 -24.65 -6.19
CA ARG A 26 -3.54 -23.58 -5.98
C ARG A 26 -4.29 -23.19 -7.25
N GLU A 27 -3.59 -23.02 -8.36
CA GLU A 27 -4.21 -22.71 -9.67
C GLU A 27 -5.18 -23.81 -10.13
N ASN A 28 -4.93 -25.06 -9.72
CA ASN A 28 -5.77 -26.21 -10.05
C ASN A 28 -6.77 -26.60 -8.94
N GLY A 29 -6.97 -25.72 -7.94
CA GLY A 29 -7.95 -25.92 -6.86
C GLY A 29 -7.58 -27.01 -5.86
N VAL A 30 -6.28 -27.37 -5.77
CA VAL A 30 -5.76 -28.31 -4.77
C VAL A 30 -5.21 -27.52 -3.59
N ASP A 31 -5.82 -27.71 -2.43
CA ASP A 31 -5.42 -27.00 -1.21
C ASP A 31 -4.31 -27.75 -0.48
N ILE A 32 -3.15 -27.11 -0.38
CA ILE A 32 -2.00 -27.55 0.42
C ILE A 32 -1.80 -26.53 1.55
N PRO A 33 -1.82 -26.95 2.83
CA PRO A 33 -1.73 -26.03 3.97
C PRO A 33 -0.35 -25.37 4.04
N VAL A 34 -0.32 -24.10 4.40
CA VAL A 34 0.90 -23.31 4.57
C VAL A 34 0.76 -22.38 5.76
N LEU A 35 1.87 -21.99 6.41
CA LEU A 35 1.90 -20.94 7.45
C LEU A 35 2.97 -19.89 7.17
N CYS A 36 4.08 -20.25 6.51
CA CYS A 36 5.14 -19.29 6.22
C CYS A 36 5.11 -18.73 4.77
N TYR A 37 4.38 -19.36 3.86
CA TYR A 37 4.25 -18.92 2.48
C TYR A 37 3.18 -17.82 2.34
N HIS A 38 3.48 -16.82 1.50
CA HIS A 38 2.53 -15.82 1.02
C HIS A 38 2.80 -15.60 -0.48
N PRO A 39 1.78 -15.42 -1.34
CA PRO A 39 1.99 -15.27 -2.79
C PRO A 39 2.94 -14.14 -3.17
N ASP A 40 2.87 -13.02 -2.47
CA ASP A 40 3.64 -11.80 -2.76
C ASP A 40 4.99 -11.75 -2.03
N LEU A 41 5.43 -12.85 -1.42
CA LEU A 41 6.71 -12.96 -0.69
C LEU A 41 7.52 -14.14 -1.21
N THR A 42 8.83 -13.99 -1.21
CA THR A 42 9.76 -15.09 -1.54
C THR A 42 9.47 -16.31 -0.66
N ALA A 43 9.38 -17.49 -1.26
CA ALA A 43 9.11 -18.72 -0.53
C ALA A 43 10.24 -19.03 0.47
N TRP A 44 9.88 -19.33 1.72
CA TRP A 44 10.86 -19.57 2.81
C TRP A 44 11.05 -21.05 3.15
N GLY A 45 10.02 -21.88 2.99
CA GLY A 45 10.09 -23.32 3.24
C GLY A 45 10.29 -23.69 4.72
N ALA A 46 10.09 -22.79 5.68
CA ALA A 46 10.46 -23.01 7.08
C ALA A 46 9.41 -23.78 7.89
N CYS A 47 8.12 -23.52 7.71
CA CYS A 47 7.05 -24.08 8.58
C CYS A 47 6.77 -25.57 8.38
N ARG A 48 7.16 -26.16 7.26
CA ARG A 48 6.95 -27.57 6.91
C ARG A 48 5.47 -28.03 6.83
N MET A 49 4.53 -27.11 6.87
CA MET A 49 3.11 -27.47 6.70
C MET A 49 2.78 -27.92 5.26
N CYS A 50 3.51 -27.44 4.26
CA CYS A 50 3.27 -27.76 2.86
C CYS A 50 3.96 -29.05 2.38
N LEU A 51 4.38 -29.94 3.27
CA LEU A 51 5.02 -31.19 2.89
C LEU A 51 4.06 -32.11 2.12
N VAL A 52 4.50 -32.62 0.98
CA VAL A 52 3.79 -33.51 0.08
C VAL A 52 4.67 -34.69 -0.28
N GLU A 53 4.08 -35.83 -0.69
CA GLU A 53 4.80 -36.96 -1.25
C GLU A 53 4.86 -36.80 -2.77
N VAL A 54 6.06 -36.97 -3.33
CA VAL A 54 6.29 -36.93 -4.78
C VAL A 54 6.85 -38.29 -5.17
N LYS A 55 6.15 -39.00 -6.07
CA LYS A 55 6.55 -40.35 -6.51
C LYS A 55 7.93 -40.34 -7.14
N GLY A 56 8.79 -41.24 -6.68
CA GLY A 56 10.17 -41.35 -7.14
C GLY A 56 11.16 -40.39 -6.44
N MET A 57 10.72 -39.47 -5.58
CA MET A 57 11.58 -38.65 -4.74
C MET A 57 11.72 -39.22 -3.32
N ARG A 58 12.88 -39.06 -2.72
CA ARG A 58 13.14 -39.54 -1.36
C ARG A 58 12.52 -38.62 -0.34
N GLY A 59 11.60 -39.15 0.48
CA GLY A 59 10.97 -38.39 1.58
C GLY A 59 9.96 -37.36 1.11
N LEU A 60 9.37 -36.65 2.06
CA LEU A 60 8.40 -35.58 1.77
C LEU A 60 9.10 -34.32 1.24
N GLN A 61 8.49 -33.68 0.25
CA GLN A 61 8.98 -32.46 -0.38
C GLN A 61 8.21 -31.23 0.10
N THR A 62 8.90 -30.09 0.19
CA THR A 62 8.26 -28.81 0.52
C THR A 62 7.60 -28.22 -0.72
N ALA A 63 6.29 -28.30 -0.85
CA ALA A 63 5.55 -27.86 -2.04
C ALA A 63 5.80 -26.39 -2.40
N CYS A 64 6.01 -25.51 -1.41
CA CYS A 64 6.25 -24.09 -1.65
C CYS A 64 7.63 -23.75 -2.24
N THR A 65 8.56 -24.70 -2.30
CA THR A 65 9.93 -24.51 -2.82
C THR A 65 10.34 -25.58 -3.83
N CYS A 66 9.54 -26.61 -4.02
CA CYS A 66 9.79 -27.68 -4.99
C CYS A 66 9.22 -27.25 -6.34
N PRO A 67 10.05 -27.09 -7.40
CA PRO A 67 9.54 -26.79 -8.74
C PRO A 67 8.82 -27.99 -9.34
N VAL A 68 7.79 -27.73 -10.15
CA VAL A 68 7.11 -28.77 -10.92
C VAL A 68 7.97 -29.27 -12.07
N ALA A 69 7.84 -30.55 -12.39
CA ALA A 69 8.44 -31.18 -13.56
C ALA A 69 7.41 -32.02 -14.32
N ASP A 70 7.63 -32.20 -15.62
CA ASP A 70 6.72 -32.97 -16.45
C ASP A 70 6.61 -34.43 -16.00
N GLY A 71 5.38 -34.95 -15.93
CA GLY A 71 5.09 -36.31 -15.47
C GLY A 71 5.14 -36.47 -13.93
N MET A 72 5.34 -35.38 -13.15
CA MET A 72 5.38 -35.48 -11.69
C MET A 72 4.03 -35.95 -11.10
N GLU A 73 4.07 -36.98 -10.23
CA GLU A 73 2.92 -37.46 -9.49
C GLU A 73 3.04 -37.06 -8.02
N ILE A 74 2.03 -36.36 -7.49
CA ILE A 74 2.07 -35.69 -6.18
C ILE A 74 0.84 -36.09 -5.37
N GLU A 75 1.08 -36.60 -4.17
CA GLU A 75 0.04 -36.90 -3.18
C GLU A 75 0.12 -35.93 -2.03
N THR A 76 -0.99 -35.22 -1.76
CA THR A 76 -1.00 -34.08 -0.83
C THR A 76 -1.42 -34.42 0.58
N GLU A 77 -2.14 -35.52 0.78
CA GLU A 77 -2.73 -35.91 2.07
C GLU A 77 -2.40 -37.40 2.39
N THR A 78 -1.14 -37.82 2.21
CA THR A 78 -0.69 -39.17 2.64
C THR A 78 -0.62 -39.23 4.17
N GLU A 79 -0.69 -40.45 4.74
CA GLU A 79 -0.55 -40.66 6.17
C GLU A 79 0.72 -39.99 6.73
N ALA A 80 1.85 -40.15 6.04
CA ALA A 80 3.12 -39.54 6.41
C ALA A 80 3.06 -38.02 6.40
N SER A 81 2.43 -37.39 5.40
CA SER A 81 2.31 -35.91 5.32
C SER A 81 1.41 -35.37 6.42
N VAL A 82 0.31 -36.05 6.73
CA VAL A 82 -0.65 -35.69 7.79
C VAL A 82 0.01 -35.81 9.17
N GLU A 83 0.74 -36.92 9.42
CA GLU A 83 1.47 -37.13 10.68
C GLU A 83 2.46 -36.01 10.95
N VAL A 84 3.29 -35.63 9.96
CA VAL A 84 4.26 -34.58 10.11
C VAL A 84 3.57 -33.20 10.34
N ARG A 85 2.46 -32.92 9.67
CA ARG A 85 1.69 -31.69 9.91
C ARG A 85 1.14 -31.61 11.32
N LYS A 86 0.59 -32.69 11.85
CA LYS A 86 0.14 -32.77 13.26
C LYS A 86 1.29 -32.53 14.22
N PHE A 87 2.43 -33.18 13.99
CA PHE A 87 3.64 -32.99 14.79
C PHE A 87 4.11 -31.51 14.77
N VAL A 88 4.15 -30.87 13.59
CA VAL A 88 4.52 -29.44 13.45
C VAL A 88 3.56 -28.55 14.23
N LEU A 89 2.25 -28.77 14.10
CA LEU A 89 1.24 -28.00 14.82
C LEU A 89 1.40 -28.16 16.33
N GLU A 90 1.61 -29.39 16.80
CA GLU A 90 1.83 -29.66 18.22
C GLU A 90 3.05 -28.90 18.77
N LEU A 91 4.17 -28.86 18.02
CA LEU A 91 5.36 -28.07 18.39
C LEU A 91 5.05 -26.58 18.43
N LEU A 92 4.34 -26.03 17.43
CA LEU A 92 4.01 -24.61 17.38
C LEU A 92 3.14 -24.19 18.57
N PHE A 93 2.16 -25.02 18.96
CA PHE A 93 1.33 -24.75 20.14
C PHE A 93 2.07 -24.98 21.48
N ALA A 94 3.05 -25.87 21.52
CA ALA A 94 3.85 -26.11 22.71
C ALA A 94 4.91 -25.03 22.93
N GLU A 95 5.47 -24.43 21.87
CA GLU A 95 6.56 -23.44 21.96
C GLU A 95 6.09 -22.13 22.59
N ARG A 96 4.88 -21.63 22.23
CA ARG A 96 4.40 -20.31 22.68
C ARG A 96 2.95 -20.38 23.16
N ASN A 97 2.55 -19.34 23.88
CA ASN A 97 1.21 -19.27 24.48
C ASN A 97 0.16 -18.78 23.49
N HIS A 98 -0.42 -19.69 22.72
CA HIS A 98 -1.54 -19.42 21.81
C HIS A 98 -2.88 -19.49 22.54
N TYR A 99 -3.17 -18.49 23.38
CA TYR A 99 -4.39 -18.43 24.18
C TYR A 99 -5.59 -18.01 23.33
N CYS A 100 -6.09 -18.92 22.48
CA CYS A 100 -7.10 -18.64 21.44
C CYS A 100 -8.40 -18.03 21.97
N MET A 101 -8.83 -18.41 23.20
CA MET A 101 -10.06 -17.92 23.82
C MET A 101 -10.11 -16.39 23.98
N PHE A 102 -8.95 -15.75 24.18
CA PHE A 102 -8.80 -14.30 24.36
C PHE A 102 -8.08 -13.64 23.19
N CYS A 103 -7.86 -14.36 22.10
CA CYS A 103 -7.20 -13.83 20.93
C CYS A 103 -8.22 -13.13 20.02
N GLN A 104 -7.97 -11.90 19.65
CA GLN A 104 -8.79 -11.17 18.69
C GLN A 104 -8.81 -11.79 17.30
N MET A 105 -7.81 -12.61 16.94
CA MET A 105 -7.76 -13.37 15.69
C MET A 105 -8.42 -14.75 15.80
N SER A 106 -9.08 -15.08 16.92
CA SER A 106 -9.80 -16.35 17.03
C SER A 106 -10.94 -16.44 16.02
N GLY A 107 -10.85 -17.40 15.11
CA GLY A 107 -11.78 -17.59 13.98
C GLY A 107 -11.29 -17.01 12.64
N ASP A 108 -10.15 -16.26 12.65
CA ASP A 108 -9.50 -15.73 11.45
C ASP A 108 -7.98 -16.03 11.46
N CYS A 109 -7.57 -17.08 12.16
CA CYS A 109 -6.16 -17.44 12.37
C CYS A 109 -5.78 -18.70 11.61
N GLU A 110 -4.85 -18.60 10.64
CA GLU A 110 -4.39 -19.74 9.82
C GLU A 110 -3.83 -20.89 10.68
N LEU A 111 -3.19 -20.60 11.82
CA LEU A 111 -2.70 -21.64 12.75
C LEU A 111 -3.86 -22.38 13.41
N GLN A 112 -4.91 -21.64 13.83
CA GLN A 112 -6.10 -22.23 14.46
C GLN A 112 -6.88 -23.11 13.46
N ASP A 113 -7.04 -22.63 12.23
CA ASP A 113 -7.72 -23.37 11.16
C ASP A 113 -6.98 -24.65 10.81
N ALA A 114 -5.64 -24.59 10.76
CA ALA A 114 -4.81 -25.78 10.56
C ALA A 114 -4.98 -26.80 11.71
N ALA A 115 -5.06 -26.32 12.97
CA ALA A 115 -5.30 -27.20 14.12
C ALA A 115 -6.66 -27.89 14.02
N TYR A 116 -7.73 -27.17 13.67
CA TYR A 116 -9.05 -27.77 13.45
C TYR A 116 -9.06 -28.76 12.29
N ARG A 117 -8.43 -28.41 11.16
CA ARG A 117 -8.32 -29.29 9.99
C ARG A 117 -7.70 -30.64 10.32
N TYR A 118 -6.65 -30.66 11.14
CA TYR A 118 -5.93 -31.90 11.51
C TYR A 118 -6.37 -32.48 12.84
N GLY A 119 -7.41 -31.97 13.49
CA GLY A 119 -7.98 -32.50 14.71
C GLY A 119 -7.04 -32.43 15.91
N LEU A 120 -6.22 -31.37 15.98
CA LEU A 120 -5.35 -31.11 17.12
C LEU A 120 -6.16 -30.46 18.25
N ASP A 121 -6.46 -31.20 19.31
CA ASP A 121 -7.19 -30.76 20.49
C ASP A 121 -6.31 -30.57 21.72
N HIS A 122 -5.11 -31.16 21.74
CA HIS A 122 -4.11 -31.04 22.78
C HIS A 122 -2.70 -31.19 22.21
N PHE A 123 -1.69 -30.90 23.01
CA PHE A 123 -0.28 -31.19 22.71
C PHE A 123 0.37 -31.84 23.92
N THR A 124 1.33 -32.73 23.66
CA THR A 124 1.95 -33.58 24.67
C THR A 124 3.28 -33.08 25.16
N TYR A 125 3.92 -32.17 24.41
CA TYR A 125 5.23 -31.65 24.76
C TYR A 125 5.19 -30.69 25.96
N PRO A 126 6.21 -30.76 26.84
CA PRO A 126 6.32 -29.83 27.97
C PRO A 126 6.42 -28.38 27.48
N ARG A 127 5.70 -27.50 28.14
CA ARG A 127 5.76 -26.06 27.88
C ARG A 127 6.78 -25.37 28.77
N PRO A 128 7.79 -24.71 28.23
CA PRO A 128 8.64 -23.85 29.01
C PRO A 128 7.92 -22.54 29.44
N TYR A 129 6.76 -22.18 28.90
CA TYR A 129 6.01 -20.95 29.16
C TYR A 129 6.94 -19.72 29.27
N ALA A 130 7.72 -19.47 28.24
CA ALA A 130 8.48 -18.24 28.18
C ALA A 130 7.52 -17.05 28.31
N LYS A 131 7.76 -16.17 29.27
CA LYS A 131 7.01 -14.91 29.41
C LYS A 131 7.52 -13.94 28.36
N LEU A 132 6.92 -13.96 27.20
CA LEU A 132 7.27 -13.06 26.11
C LEU A 132 6.52 -11.73 26.25
N GLY A 133 7.19 -10.63 25.90
CA GLY A 133 6.62 -9.30 25.97
C GLY A 133 5.54 -9.06 24.93
N VAL A 134 4.66 -8.10 25.25
CA VAL A 134 3.75 -7.49 24.29
C VAL A 134 4.25 -6.06 24.05
N ASP A 135 4.55 -5.73 22.81
CA ASP A 135 4.94 -4.38 22.42
C ASP A 135 3.72 -3.63 21.88
N ALA A 136 3.23 -2.66 22.66
CA ALA A 136 2.13 -1.77 22.35
C ALA A 136 2.59 -0.31 22.22
N THR A 137 3.86 -0.09 21.90
CA THR A 137 4.44 1.26 21.81
C THR A 137 4.04 1.98 20.52
N ARG A 138 3.57 1.27 19.47
CA ARG A 138 3.00 1.87 18.27
C ARG A 138 1.55 2.31 18.48
N LYS A 139 1.18 3.40 17.82
CA LYS A 139 -0.18 3.96 17.90
C LYS A 139 -1.24 3.03 17.28
N TYR A 140 -0.92 2.43 16.14
CA TYR A 140 -1.93 1.78 15.30
C TYR A 140 -1.97 0.28 15.45
N PHE A 141 -0.93 -0.36 15.95
CA PHE A 141 -0.87 -1.81 16.08
C PHE A 141 0.05 -2.28 17.20
N ILE A 142 -0.17 -3.51 17.60
CA ILE A 142 0.47 -4.15 18.75
C ILE A 142 1.19 -5.40 18.26
N MET A 143 2.34 -5.71 18.81
CA MET A 143 3.07 -6.95 18.61
C MET A 143 3.03 -7.83 19.86
N ASP A 144 2.30 -8.94 19.80
CA ASP A 144 2.25 -9.96 20.86
C ASP A 144 3.14 -11.15 20.49
N HIS A 145 4.31 -11.21 21.07
CA HIS A 145 5.27 -12.28 20.82
C HIS A 145 4.79 -13.66 21.28
N ASN A 146 3.83 -13.73 22.22
CA ASN A 146 3.27 -15.01 22.68
C ASN A 146 2.47 -15.72 21.59
N ARG A 147 2.04 -15.03 20.53
CA ARG A 147 1.23 -15.57 19.43
C ARG A 147 2.00 -15.70 18.13
N CYS A 148 3.30 -15.40 18.17
CA CYS A 148 4.17 -15.45 17.01
C CYS A 148 4.65 -16.89 16.77
N ILE A 149 4.53 -17.38 15.54
CA ILE A 149 5.02 -18.69 15.09
C ILE A 149 6.34 -18.60 14.32
N LEU A 150 7.02 -17.46 14.37
CA LEU A 150 8.30 -17.20 13.68
C LEU A 150 8.28 -17.51 12.17
N CYS A 151 7.13 -17.37 11.51
CA CYS A 151 6.97 -17.61 10.08
C CYS A 151 7.70 -16.62 9.19
N THR A 152 8.21 -15.53 9.76
CA THR A 152 8.94 -14.43 9.11
C THR A 152 8.19 -13.70 7.98
N ARG A 153 6.88 -13.92 7.78
CA ARG A 153 6.12 -13.17 6.75
C ARG A 153 6.24 -11.65 6.98
N CYS A 154 6.14 -11.18 8.22
CA CYS A 154 6.26 -9.76 8.56
C CYS A 154 7.64 -9.17 8.25
N VAL A 155 8.72 -9.93 8.50
CA VAL A 155 10.11 -9.54 8.19
C VAL A 155 10.26 -9.40 6.68
N ARG A 156 9.86 -10.43 5.92
CA ARG A 156 9.93 -10.41 4.46
C ARG A 156 9.02 -9.33 3.84
N ALA A 157 7.82 -9.12 4.35
CA ALA A 157 6.95 -8.05 3.88
C ALA A 157 7.55 -6.66 4.15
N CYS A 158 8.22 -6.47 5.30
CA CYS A 158 8.94 -5.24 5.61
C CYS A 158 10.10 -4.97 4.64
N SER A 159 10.80 -6.03 4.22
CA SER A 159 11.96 -5.93 3.32
C SER A 159 11.54 -5.96 1.84
N GLU A 160 10.72 -6.93 1.41
CA GLU A 160 10.45 -7.20 0.00
C GLU A 160 9.32 -6.32 -0.57
N ILE A 161 8.32 -5.96 0.25
CA ILE A 161 7.18 -5.14 -0.19
C ILE A 161 7.39 -3.68 0.16
N ALA A 162 7.66 -3.37 1.43
CA ALA A 162 7.80 -2.00 1.91
C ALA A 162 9.21 -1.42 1.75
N ALA A 163 10.25 -2.26 1.56
CA ALA A 163 11.66 -1.91 1.48
C ALA A 163 12.16 -1.03 2.64
N ASN A 164 11.60 -1.24 3.84
CA ASN A 164 11.92 -0.44 5.03
C ASN A 164 12.88 -1.14 5.99
N HIS A 165 12.98 -2.48 5.96
CA HIS A 165 13.93 -3.32 6.71
C HIS A 165 13.93 -3.18 8.23
N THR A 166 12.91 -2.57 8.81
CA THR A 166 12.81 -2.40 10.27
C THR A 166 12.69 -3.73 11.02
N LEU A 167 11.90 -4.67 10.46
CA LEU A 167 11.69 -5.96 11.14
C LEU A 167 12.77 -6.97 10.80
N ASN A 168 13.26 -7.66 11.82
CA ASN A 168 14.24 -8.73 11.67
C ASN A 168 14.02 -9.81 12.74
N VAL A 169 14.82 -10.88 12.68
CA VAL A 169 14.85 -11.94 13.70
C VAL A 169 16.07 -11.75 14.57
N ARG A 170 15.88 -11.65 15.89
CA ARG A 170 16.96 -11.69 16.86
C ARG A 170 17.14 -13.09 17.42
N GLU A 171 18.32 -13.38 17.91
CA GLU A 171 18.73 -14.63 18.54
C GLU A 171 18.55 -15.85 17.59
N ARG A 172 18.70 -17.04 18.13
CA ARG A 172 18.54 -18.30 17.42
C ARG A 172 17.98 -19.38 18.34
N GLY A 173 17.44 -20.46 17.73
CA GLY A 173 16.84 -21.56 18.48
C GLY A 173 15.60 -21.10 19.23
N SER A 174 15.42 -21.57 20.46
CA SER A 174 14.27 -21.27 21.32
C SER A 174 14.14 -19.80 21.73
N GLU A 175 15.24 -19.05 21.68
CA GLU A 175 15.27 -17.62 22.02
C GLU A 175 14.91 -16.71 20.84
N SER A 176 14.69 -17.27 19.66
CA SER A 176 14.37 -16.48 18.45
C SER A 176 13.12 -15.64 18.65
N MET A 177 13.21 -14.34 18.29
CA MET A 177 12.08 -13.41 18.32
C MET A 177 12.15 -12.44 17.15
N ILE A 178 10.99 -11.93 16.75
CA ILE A 178 10.95 -10.79 15.84
C ILE A 178 11.34 -9.52 16.62
N MET A 179 12.19 -8.70 16.05
CA MET A 179 12.61 -7.43 16.62
C MET A 179 12.43 -6.29 15.62
N ALA A 180 12.38 -5.07 16.13
CA ALA A 180 12.46 -3.84 15.34
C ALA A 180 13.87 -3.24 15.46
N ASP A 181 14.48 -2.88 14.35
CA ASP A 181 15.85 -2.35 14.24
C ASP A 181 16.87 -3.17 15.07
N LEU A 182 17.55 -2.54 16.02
CA LEU A 182 18.48 -3.18 16.94
C LEU A 182 17.82 -3.58 18.27
N ASN A 183 16.56 -4.07 18.19
CA ASN A 183 15.76 -4.48 19.34
C ASN A 183 15.32 -3.33 20.25
N VAL A 184 14.99 -2.19 19.64
CA VAL A 184 14.31 -1.08 20.32
C VAL A 184 12.80 -1.35 20.42
N PRO A 185 12.07 -0.67 21.31
CA PRO A 185 10.61 -0.67 21.28
C PRO A 185 10.07 -0.30 19.89
N PHE A 186 9.04 -0.98 19.44
CA PHE A 186 8.54 -0.79 18.05
C PHE A 186 8.15 0.67 17.78
N GLY A 187 7.63 1.39 18.79
CA GLY A 187 7.33 2.81 18.71
C GLY A 187 8.52 3.74 18.51
N GLU A 188 9.73 3.30 18.87
CA GLU A 188 10.96 4.07 18.73
C GLU A 188 11.78 3.68 17.50
N SER A 189 11.29 2.70 16.72
CA SER A 189 12.00 2.17 15.56
C SER A 189 11.79 3.03 14.30
N THR A 190 12.57 2.73 13.25
CA THR A 190 12.46 3.34 11.91
C THR A 190 11.21 2.92 11.14
N CYS A 191 10.25 2.25 11.77
CA CYS A 191 9.02 1.78 11.15
C CYS A 191 8.19 2.93 10.58
N VAL A 192 7.86 2.85 9.29
CA VAL A 192 7.04 3.83 8.56
C VAL A 192 5.53 3.62 8.69
N GLU A 193 5.10 2.71 9.56
CA GLU A 193 3.68 2.42 9.85
C GLU A 193 2.83 2.06 8.60
N CYS A 194 3.44 1.43 7.61
CA CYS A 194 2.72 1.01 6.39
C CYS A 194 1.67 -0.10 6.65
N GLY A 195 1.81 -0.85 7.75
CA GLY A 195 0.88 -1.90 8.15
C GLY A 195 0.89 -3.17 7.29
N THR A 196 1.80 -3.32 6.32
CA THR A 196 1.87 -4.53 5.47
C THR A 196 2.12 -5.78 6.29
N CYS A 197 2.92 -5.67 7.37
CA CYS A 197 3.19 -6.78 8.29
C CYS A 197 1.95 -7.28 9.04
N LEU A 198 0.96 -6.41 9.31
CA LEU A 198 -0.34 -6.80 9.89
C LEU A 198 -1.10 -7.72 8.93
N GLN A 199 -1.19 -7.31 7.67
CA GLN A 199 -2.00 -7.96 6.66
C GLN A 199 -1.47 -9.35 6.26
N VAL A 200 -0.15 -9.58 6.38
CA VAL A 200 0.46 -10.88 6.06
C VAL A 200 0.63 -11.79 7.28
N CYS A 201 0.32 -11.33 8.49
CA CYS A 201 0.51 -12.14 9.69
C CYS A 201 -0.55 -13.25 9.75
N PRO A 202 -0.15 -14.54 9.82
CA PRO A 202 -1.10 -15.66 9.82
C PRO A 202 -1.73 -15.91 11.19
N THR A 203 -1.32 -15.17 12.21
CA THR A 203 -1.78 -15.36 13.60
C THR A 203 -2.08 -14.03 14.26
N GLY A 204 -2.51 -14.04 15.52
CA GLY A 204 -2.73 -12.84 16.32
C GLY A 204 -1.46 -12.23 16.93
N ALA A 205 -0.29 -12.42 16.31
CA ALA A 205 0.95 -11.83 16.79
C ALA A 205 1.05 -10.35 16.45
N LEU A 206 0.58 -9.93 15.28
CA LEU A 206 0.43 -8.53 14.90
C LEU A 206 -1.05 -8.19 14.84
N ILE A 207 -1.45 -7.16 15.54
CA ILE A 207 -2.85 -6.82 15.82
C ILE A 207 -3.10 -5.37 15.48
N ASP A 208 -4.08 -5.10 14.63
CA ASP A 208 -4.60 -3.75 14.41
C ASP A 208 -5.35 -3.27 15.67
N ALA A 209 -4.91 -2.15 16.24
CA ALA A 209 -5.48 -1.65 17.50
C ALA A 209 -6.92 -1.12 17.36
N HIS A 210 -7.31 -0.66 16.16
CA HIS A 210 -8.66 -0.12 15.89
C HIS A 210 -9.68 -1.23 15.67
N SER A 211 -9.33 -2.23 14.87
CA SER A 211 -10.26 -3.31 14.47
C SER A 211 -10.31 -4.47 15.45
N ALA A 212 -9.41 -4.51 16.44
CA ALA A 212 -9.37 -5.60 17.43
C ALA A 212 -10.76 -5.86 18.04
N TYR A 213 -11.21 -7.11 17.98
CA TYR A 213 -12.55 -7.57 18.39
C TYR A 213 -13.75 -6.92 17.67
N GLY A 214 -13.50 -6.13 16.60
CA GLY A 214 -14.55 -5.42 15.84
C GLY A 214 -15.43 -6.33 14.98
N GLY A 215 -14.92 -7.45 14.51
CA GLY A 215 -15.61 -8.43 13.67
C GLY A 215 -14.66 -9.49 13.14
N ARG A 216 -15.21 -10.65 12.78
CA ARG A 216 -14.48 -11.72 12.08
C ARG A 216 -14.66 -11.56 10.58
N GLU A 217 -13.78 -12.17 9.79
CA GLU A 217 -13.81 -12.09 8.33
C GLU A 217 -15.19 -12.47 7.74
N LYS A 218 -15.83 -13.48 8.29
CA LYS A 218 -17.18 -13.89 7.87
C LYS A 218 -18.31 -12.90 8.20
N ASP A 219 -18.07 -11.92 9.07
CA ASP A 219 -19.07 -10.98 9.59
C ASP A 219 -18.89 -9.56 9.05
N VAL A 220 -17.95 -9.34 8.15
CA VAL A 220 -17.59 -8.02 7.60
C VAL A 220 -17.94 -7.91 6.12
N THR A 221 -17.96 -6.69 5.62
CA THR A 221 -18.17 -6.38 4.21
C THR A 221 -16.92 -5.70 3.66
N HIS A 222 -16.46 -6.17 2.51
CA HIS A 222 -15.32 -5.64 1.76
C HIS A 222 -15.79 -4.73 0.64
N THR A 223 -15.18 -3.58 0.50
CA THR A 223 -15.46 -2.64 -0.58
C THR A 223 -14.15 -2.07 -1.12
N GLN A 224 -13.84 -2.41 -2.37
CA GLN A 224 -12.66 -1.85 -3.02
C GLN A 224 -12.92 -0.41 -3.47
N THR A 225 -11.94 0.45 -3.24
CA THR A 225 -11.98 1.86 -3.64
C THR A 225 -10.57 2.41 -3.84
N THR A 226 -10.48 3.66 -4.28
CA THR A 226 -9.20 4.36 -4.49
C THR A 226 -8.89 5.26 -3.30
N CYS A 227 -7.64 5.23 -2.84
CA CYS A 227 -7.15 6.13 -1.80
C CYS A 227 -7.12 7.59 -2.29
N MET A 228 -7.72 8.49 -1.52
CA MET A 228 -7.77 9.93 -1.80
C MET A 228 -6.82 10.75 -0.92
N GLN A 229 -5.82 10.14 -0.27
CA GLN A 229 -4.89 10.86 0.61
C GLN A 229 -3.78 11.62 -0.16
N CYS A 230 -3.40 11.12 -1.33
CA CYS A 230 -2.42 11.77 -2.21
C CYS A 230 -2.65 11.40 -3.68
N SER A 231 -1.81 11.89 -4.59
CA SER A 231 -1.93 11.67 -6.04
C SER A 231 -1.54 10.26 -6.53
N VAL A 232 -1.14 9.35 -5.66
CA VAL A 232 -0.77 7.96 -6.03
C VAL A 232 -2.00 7.12 -6.39
N GLY A 233 -3.12 7.29 -5.67
CA GLY A 233 -4.36 6.58 -5.96
C GLY A 233 -4.29 5.07 -5.67
N CYS A 234 -3.65 4.65 -4.57
CA CYS A 234 -3.56 3.24 -4.16
C CYS A 234 -4.93 2.58 -4.07
N THR A 235 -5.04 1.32 -4.49
CA THR A 235 -6.27 0.54 -4.32
C THR A 235 -6.41 0.08 -2.88
N LEU A 236 -7.54 0.42 -2.27
CA LEU A 236 -7.90 0.07 -0.90
C LEU A 236 -8.98 -1.00 -0.89
N ASP A 237 -8.92 -1.87 0.10
CA ASP A 237 -10.03 -2.71 0.54
C ASP A 237 -10.53 -2.17 1.89
N VAL A 238 -11.70 -1.56 1.85
CA VAL A 238 -12.34 -0.93 3.01
C VAL A 238 -13.23 -1.95 3.69
N VAL A 239 -12.85 -2.35 4.90
CA VAL A 239 -13.55 -3.37 5.66
C VAL A 239 -14.50 -2.73 6.67
N THR A 240 -15.78 -3.05 6.54
CA THR A 240 -16.85 -2.46 7.36
C THR A 240 -17.71 -3.52 8.02
N ARG A 241 -18.32 -3.15 9.16
CA ARG A 241 -19.36 -3.93 9.84
C ARG A 241 -20.39 -2.99 10.43
N TYR A 242 -21.67 -3.27 10.23
CA TYR A 242 -22.77 -2.43 10.73
C TYR A 242 -22.61 -0.94 10.40
N ASN A 243 -22.19 -0.65 9.17
CA ASN A 243 -21.89 0.70 8.68
C ASN A 243 -20.80 1.45 9.47
N ARG A 244 -19.88 0.72 10.10
CA ARG A 244 -18.70 1.26 10.79
C ARG A 244 -17.44 0.78 10.09
N LEU A 245 -16.52 1.70 9.85
CA LEU A 245 -15.21 1.39 9.33
C LEU A 245 -14.39 0.65 10.39
N LEU A 246 -13.89 -0.54 10.06
CA LEU A 246 -13.07 -1.36 10.97
C LEU A 246 -11.59 -1.27 10.64
N ARG A 247 -11.22 -1.53 9.39
CA ARG A 247 -9.84 -1.45 8.92
C ARG A 247 -9.79 -1.12 7.43
N VAL A 248 -8.61 -0.72 6.98
CA VAL A 248 -8.30 -0.50 5.57
C VAL A 248 -7.12 -1.38 5.20
N ASP A 249 -7.31 -2.25 4.23
CA ASP A 249 -6.29 -3.16 3.73
C ASP A 249 -5.86 -2.77 2.31
N GLY A 250 -4.62 -3.14 1.94
CA GLY A 250 -4.16 -3.05 0.56
C GLY A 250 -4.62 -4.28 -0.23
N VAL A 251 -4.97 -4.10 -1.49
CA VAL A 251 -5.36 -5.20 -2.36
C VAL A 251 -4.11 -5.74 -3.04
N PHE A 252 -3.58 -6.86 -2.55
CA PHE A 252 -2.38 -7.49 -3.13
C PHE A 252 -2.58 -7.78 -4.63
N GLY A 253 -1.52 -7.56 -5.41
CA GLY A 253 -1.54 -7.72 -6.86
C GLY A 253 -2.31 -6.64 -7.63
N SER A 254 -2.97 -5.68 -6.95
CA SER A 254 -3.69 -4.59 -7.63
C SER A 254 -2.77 -3.45 -8.07
N GLU A 255 -3.19 -2.77 -9.13
CA GLU A 255 -2.58 -1.51 -9.55
C GLU A 255 -3.04 -0.35 -8.63
N PRO A 256 -2.22 0.69 -8.49
CA PRO A 256 -0.87 0.86 -9.06
C PRO A 256 0.25 0.36 -8.15
N THR A 257 -0.01 -0.07 -6.93
CA THR A 257 1.02 -0.25 -5.87
C THR A 257 1.21 -1.69 -5.40
N GLY A 258 0.48 -2.65 -5.99
CA GLY A 258 0.56 -4.07 -5.60
C GLY A 258 0.07 -4.34 -4.18
N GLY A 259 -0.80 -3.49 -3.63
CA GLY A 259 -1.34 -3.62 -2.27
C GLY A 259 -0.50 -2.94 -1.19
N LEU A 260 0.63 -2.31 -1.54
CA LEU A 260 1.39 -1.49 -0.60
C LEU A 260 0.65 -0.20 -0.29
N LEU A 261 0.47 0.11 1.00
CA LEU A 261 -0.13 1.35 1.50
C LEU A 261 0.86 2.09 2.39
N CYS A 262 0.61 3.38 2.58
CA CYS A 262 1.29 4.17 3.62
C CYS A 262 0.39 4.36 4.85
N VAL A 263 0.94 4.95 5.90
CA VAL A 263 0.22 5.27 7.14
C VAL A 263 -1.05 6.09 6.87
N ASP A 264 -0.97 7.08 5.96
CA ASP A 264 -2.08 7.98 5.67
C ASP A 264 -3.25 7.28 4.98
N GLY A 265 -2.95 6.36 4.03
CA GLY A 265 -3.98 5.58 3.35
C GLY A 265 -4.59 4.49 4.22
N ARG A 266 -3.79 3.86 5.08
CA ARG A 266 -4.25 2.72 5.90
C ARG A 266 -4.92 3.14 7.21
N PHE A 267 -4.31 4.05 7.97
CA PHE A 267 -4.74 4.32 9.34
C PHE A 267 -5.44 5.66 9.52
N THR A 268 -5.05 6.71 8.81
CA THR A 268 -5.66 8.03 9.00
C THR A 268 -7.20 8.02 8.87
N PRO A 269 -7.82 7.31 7.90
CA PRO A 269 -9.28 7.26 7.81
C PRO A 269 -9.98 6.63 9.02
N LEU A 270 -9.28 5.75 9.76
CA LEU A 270 -9.83 5.05 10.94
C LEU A 270 -9.96 5.98 12.16
N TYR A 271 -9.15 7.02 12.21
CA TYR A 271 -9.05 7.97 13.33
C TYR A 271 -9.57 9.36 12.96
N GLU A 272 -10.33 9.44 11.87
CA GLU A 272 -10.91 10.68 11.37
C GLU A 272 -12.10 11.11 12.25
N GLU A 273 -11.99 12.27 12.91
CA GLU A 273 -13.01 12.81 13.82
C GLU A 273 -13.73 14.04 13.26
N ARG A 274 -13.43 14.45 12.01
CA ARG A 274 -14.05 15.65 11.42
C ARG A 274 -15.58 15.53 11.35
N LYS A 275 -16.25 16.62 11.72
CA LYS A 275 -17.69 16.73 11.52
C LYS A 275 -17.99 17.03 10.06
N ARG A 276 -18.71 16.14 9.39
CA ARG A 276 -19.13 16.33 8.01
C ARG A 276 -20.38 17.20 7.92
N ILE A 277 -20.44 18.05 6.89
CA ILE A 277 -21.65 18.78 6.53
C ILE A 277 -22.58 17.79 5.82
N THR A 278 -23.74 17.49 6.43
CA THR A 278 -24.68 16.47 5.94
C THR A 278 -25.91 17.06 5.25
N GLN A 279 -26.06 18.40 5.28
CA GLN A 279 -27.18 19.12 4.65
C GLN A 279 -26.73 20.51 4.19
N PRO A 280 -27.40 21.11 3.20
CA PRO A 280 -27.11 22.46 2.79
C PRO A 280 -27.20 23.46 3.94
N MET A 281 -26.34 24.47 3.90
CA MET A 281 -26.34 25.55 4.88
C MET A 281 -26.33 26.91 4.16
N VAL A 282 -27.14 27.83 4.64
CA VAL A 282 -27.25 29.20 4.13
C VAL A 282 -26.91 30.18 5.22
N ARG A 283 -26.22 31.26 4.87
CA ARG A 283 -25.86 32.33 5.81
C ARG A 283 -27.07 33.28 6.01
N ARG A 284 -27.56 33.35 7.26
CA ARG A 284 -28.60 34.29 7.70
C ARG A 284 -28.07 35.05 8.91
N ASP A 285 -28.17 36.36 8.91
CA ASP A 285 -27.67 37.23 10.01
C ASP A 285 -26.25 36.91 10.45
N GLY A 286 -25.36 36.66 9.46
CA GLY A 286 -23.95 36.33 9.69
C GLY A 286 -23.65 34.89 10.14
N LYS A 287 -24.68 34.05 10.41
CA LYS A 287 -24.52 32.65 10.86
C LYS A 287 -24.92 31.66 9.77
N LEU A 288 -24.18 30.56 9.64
CA LEU A 288 -24.58 29.44 8.79
C LEU A 288 -25.70 28.66 9.48
N MET A 289 -26.85 28.56 8.80
CA MET A 289 -28.04 27.86 9.27
C MET A 289 -28.42 26.75 8.29
N PRO A 290 -28.90 25.61 8.78
CA PRO A 290 -29.43 24.55 7.91
C PRO A 290 -30.51 25.07 6.94
N ALA A 291 -30.48 24.60 5.70
CA ALA A 291 -31.44 24.98 4.66
C ALA A 291 -31.84 23.75 3.84
N GLY A 292 -32.97 23.87 3.12
CA GLY A 292 -33.35 22.87 2.13
C GLY A 292 -32.54 23.01 0.83
N TRP A 293 -32.49 21.92 0.06
CA TRP A 293 -31.81 21.93 -1.24
C TRP A 293 -32.43 22.95 -2.22
N ASP A 294 -33.76 23.10 -2.24
CA ASP A 294 -34.43 24.05 -3.13
C ASP A 294 -34.06 25.49 -2.81
N GLU A 295 -33.96 25.83 -1.54
CA GLU A 295 -33.52 27.16 -1.08
C GLU A 295 -32.04 27.42 -1.49
N ALA A 296 -31.16 26.47 -1.17
CA ALA A 296 -29.73 26.62 -1.46
C ALA A 296 -29.47 26.73 -2.96
N LEU A 297 -30.09 25.85 -3.75
CA LEU A 297 -29.97 25.87 -5.21
C LEU A 297 -30.61 27.11 -5.83
N GLY A 298 -31.74 27.60 -5.27
CA GLY A 298 -32.38 28.84 -5.69
C GLY A 298 -31.48 30.07 -5.53
N LEU A 299 -30.78 30.17 -4.38
CA LEU A 299 -29.79 31.22 -4.12
C LEU A 299 -28.61 31.14 -5.10
N VAL A 300 -28.06 29.95 -5.32
CA VAL A 300 -26.96 29.74 -6.26
C VAL A 300 -27.41 30.14 -7.68
N ALA A 301 -28.58 29.66 -8.15
CA ALA A 301 -29.09 29.96 -9.47
C ALA A 301 -29.41 31.47 -9.66
N GLY A 302 -29.83 32.16 -8.60
CA GLY A 302 -29.98 33.62 -8.59
C GLY A 302 -28.66 34.32 -8.87
N LYS A 303 -27.62 33.97 -8.14
CA LYS A 303 -26.28 34.56 -8.30
C LYS A 303 -25.70 34.34 -9.71
N PHE A 304 -25.90 33.19 -10.30
CA PHE A 304 -25.49 32.92 -11.69
C PHE A 304 -26.14 33.85 -12.73
N LYS A 305 -27.29 34.46 -12.41
CA LYS A 305 -28.00 35.39 -13.30
C LYS A 305 -27.68 36.85 -13.01
N GLU A 306 -27.34 37.19 -11.79
CA GLU A 306 -27.25 38.55 -11.30
C GLU A 306 -25.84 39.12 -11.29
N THR A 307 -24.81 38.26 -11.18
CA THR A 307 -23.43 38.67 -10.96
C THR A 307 -22.46 37.98 -11.93
N GLU A 308 -21.28 38.56 -12.11
CA GLU A 308 -20.17 37.84 -12.74
C GLU A 308 -19.69 36.74 -11.79
N VAL A 309 -19.55 35.51 -12.31
CA VAL A 309 -19.23 34.35 -11.53
C VAL A 309 -17.97 33.65 -12.03
N GLU A 310 -17.21 33.07 -11.11
CA GLU A 310 -16.11 32.17 -11.43
C GLU A 310 -16.17 30.91 -10.57
N GLY A 311 -15.63 29.79 -11.09
CA GLY A 311 -15.52 28.51 -10.40
C GLY A 311 -14.08 28.15 -10.08
N LEU A 312 -13.81 27.86 -8.82
CA LEU A 312 -12.48 27.49 -8.32
C LEU A 312 -12.56 26.12 -7.65
N ALA A 313 -11.90 25.12 -8.22
CA ALA A 313 -11.90 23.76 -7.69
C ALA A 313 -10.58 23.42 -6.99
N LEU A 314 -10.68 22.64 -5.92
CA LEU A 314 -9.59 21.79 -5.44
C LEU A 314 -9.72 20.41 -6.06
N ALA A 315 -8.61 19.85 -6.50
CA ALA A 315 -8.61 18.55 -7.14
C ALA A 315 -8.79 17.35 -6.14
N ALA A 316 -9.01 17.63 -4.87
CA ALA A 316 -9.25 16.60 -3.84
C ALA A 316 -10.71 16.08 -3.85
N THR A 317 -11.23 15.75 -5.01
CA THR A 317 -12.59 15.25 -5.20
C THR A 317 -12.66 14.26 -6.38
N THR A 318 -13.84 13.66 -6.63
CA THR A 318 -14.00 12.67 -7.69
C THR A 318 -13.99 13.28 -9.09
N ASP A 319 -13.63 12.50 -10.10
CA ASP A 319 -13.63 12.93 -11.51
C ASP A 319 -15.02 13.39 -11.96
N GLU A 320 -16.08 12.69 -11.51
CA GLU A 320 -17.48 13.06 -11.82
C GLU A 320 -17.82 14.45 -11.32
N ALA A 321 -17.39 14.80 -10.09
CA ALA A 321 -17.63 16.11 -9.51
C ALA A 321 -16.85 17.20 -10.27
N LEU A 322 -15.59 16.95 -10.64
CA LEU A 322 -14.77 17.87 -11.42
C LEU A 322 -15.35 18.12 -12.82
N VAL A 323 -15.76 17.06 -13.50
CA VAL A 323 -16.41 17.16 -14.82
C VAL A 323 -17.74 17.90 -14.73
N ALA A 324 -18.58 17.60 -13.72
CA ALA A 324 -19.86 18.27 -13.52
C ALA A 324 -19.66 19.76 -13.22
N PHE A 325 -18.69 20.09 -12.39
CA PHE A 325 -18.32 21.46 -12.05
C PHE A 325 -17.90 22.25 -13.30
N ASN A 326 -16.96 21.73 -14.08
CA ASN A 326 -16.53 22.39 -15.32
C ASN A 326 -17.66 22.58 -16.31
N LYS A 327 -18.50 21.56 -16.52
CA LYS A 327 -19.68 21.63 -17.41
C LYS A 327 -20.69 22.68 -16.96
N LEU A 328 -20.92 22.83 -15.65
CA LEU A 328 -21.81 23.84 -15.10
C LEU A 328 -21.36 25.25 -15.51
N PHE A 329 -20.07 25.60 -15.27
CA PHE A 329 -19.52 26.91 -15.58
C PHE A 329 -19.47 27.16 -17.10
N ALA A 330 -19.07 26.16 -17.89
CA ALA A 330 -19.11 26.27 -19.36
C ALA A 330 -20.53 26.57 -19.89
N LYS A 331 -21.55 25.97 -19.29
CA LYS A 331 -22.96 26.17 -19.70
C LYS A 331 -23.45 27.60 -19.44
N VAL A 332 -22.95 28.25 -18.42
CA VAL A 332 -23.33 29.67 -18.10
C VAL A 332 -22.33 30.68 -18.67
N GLY A 333 -21.36 30.23 -19.47
CA GLY A 333 -20.36 31.11 -20.09
C GLY A 333 -19.33 31.67 -19.14
N ALA A 334 -19.19 31.09 -17.94
CA ALA A 334 -18.23 31.50 -16.92
C ALA A 334 -16.97 30.64 -16.95
N LYS A 335 -15.88 31.14 -16.35
CA LYS A 335 -14.62 30.41 -16.24
C LYS A 335 -14.62 29.50 -15.01
N ALA A 336 -14.01 28.33 -15.16
CA ALA A 336 -13.68 27.44 -14.05
C ALA A 336 -12.23 26.96 -14.18
N GLY A 337 -11.57 26.79 -13.04
CA GLY A 337 -10.20 26.29 -12.98
C GLY A 337 -9.90 25.65 -11.62
N MET A 338 -8.68 25.13 -11.45
CA MET A 338 -8.22 24.61 -10.18
C MET A 338 -7.22 25.57 -9.50
N LEU A 339 -7.25 25.57 -8.18
CA LEU A 339 -6.40 26.43 -7.36
C LEU A 339 -4.97 25.90 -7.23
N GLU A 340 -4.78 24.59 -7.36
CA GLU A 340 -3.47 23.98 -7.25
C GLU A 340 -2.68 24.08 -8.55
N PRO A 341 -1.36 24.26 -8.45
CA PRO A 341 -0.49 24.23 -9.61
C PRO A 341 -0.33 22.81 -10.13
N THR A 342 -0.05 22.67 -11.42
CA THR A 342 0.37 21.40 -12.05
C THR A 342 1.86 21.38 -12.27
N ALA A 343 2.44 20.18 -12.33
CA ALA A 343 3.84 20.02 -12.69
C ALA A 343 4.06 20.49 -14.14
N PRO A 344 5.20 21.14 -14.44
CA PRO A 344 5.46 21.62 -15.81
C PRO A 344 5.60 20.45 -16.80
N GLU A 345 5.17 20.67 -18.04
CA GLU A 345 5.44 19.76 -19.12
C GLU A 345 6.95 19.77 -19.47
N LEU A 346 7.56 18.59 -19.54
CA LEU A 346 9.00 18.48 -19.80
C LEU A 346 9.36 18.74 -21.27
N GLY A 347 8.43 18.46 -22.19
CA GLY A 347 8.65 18.56 -23.61
C GLY A 347 9.63 17.51 -24.18
N PHE A 348 9.93 16.45 -23.42
CA PHE A 348 10.72 15.30 -23.81
C PHE A 348 10.41 14.08 -22.97
N GLY A 349 10.89 12.90 -23.38
CA GLY A 349 10.61 11.63 -22.70
C GLY A 349 9.21 11.10 -22.95
N THR A 350 8.86 10.02 -22.28
CA THR A 350 7.53 9.40 -22.35
C THR A 350 6.86 9.44 -20.99
N VAL A 351 5.52 9.53 -20.96
CA VAL A 351 4.77 9.44 -19.71
C VAL A 351 4.92 8.04 -19.15
N GLY A 352 5.52 7.93 -17.99
CA GLY A 352 5.74 6.69 -17.28
C GLY A 352 4.59 6.32 -16.35
N THR A 353 4.66 5.10 -15.84
CA THR A 353 3.76 4.54 -14.84
C THR A 353 4.54 4.19 -13.57
N ILE A 354 3.81 3.98 -12.47
CA ILE A 354 4.44 3.54 -11.20
C ILE A 354 5.15 2.18 -11.36
N ARG A 355 4.74 1.34 -12.31
CA ARG A 355 5.42 0.07 -12.63
C ARG A 355 6.84 0.27 -13.14
N ASP A 356 7.08 1.33 -13.89
CA ASP A 356 8.39 1.59 -14.51
C ASP A 356 9.49 1.76 -13.44
N ILE A 357 9.11 2.20 -12.22
CA ILE A 357 10.03 2.27 -11.08
C ILE A 357 10.69 0.92 -10.77
N ALA A 358 9.92 -0.18 -10.89
CA ALA A 358 10.43 -1.52 -10.60
C ALA A 358 11.38 -2.08 -11.67
N GLU A 359 11.35 -1.50 -12.86
CA GLU A 359 12.15 -1.91 -14.04
C GLU A 359 13.31 -0.95 -14.35
N ALA A 360 13.42 0.16 -13.59
CA ALA A 360 14.41 1.17 -13.82
C ALA A 360 15.83 0.70 -13.45
N ASP A 361 16.81 1.07 -14.28
CA ASP A 361 18.24 0.95 -13.96
C ASP A 361 18.72 2.17 -13.17
N PHE A 362 18.08 3.34 -13.45
CA PHE A 362 18.42 4.61 -12.85
C PHE A 362 17.16 5.40 -12.54
N ILE A 363 17.02 5.89 -11.32
CA ILE A 363 15.88 6.71 -10.87
C ILE A 363 16.38 8.09 -10.50
N ILE A 364 15.78 9.12 -11.08
CA ILE A 364 16.05 10.53 -10.79
C ILE A 364 14.84 11.11 -10.07
N VAL A 365 15.03 11.66 -8.87
CA VAL A 365 13.99 12.36 -8.14
C VAL A 365 14.34 13.84 -8.09
N ALA A 366 13.56 14.68 -8.79
CA ALA A 366 13.87 16.09 -8.98
C ALA A 366 12.80 17.01 -8.43
N GLY A 367 13.15 17.86 -7.45
CA GLY A 367 12.24 18.81 -6.84
C GLY A 367 11.04 18.15 -6.14
N ALA A 368 11.23 16.94 -5.62
CA ALA A 368 10.19 16.15 -4.96
C ALA A 368 10.74 15.48 -3.70
N ASP A 369 9.90 15.29 -2.69
CA ASP A 369 10.14 14.40 -1.56
C ASP A 369 9.00 13.38 -1.46
N PRO A 370 9.11 12.27 -2.17
CA PRO A 370 8.05 11.26 -2.17
C PRO A 370 7.87 10.58 -0.82
N LEU A 371 8.88 10.52 0.06
CA LEU A 371 8.74 9.92 1.39
C LEU A 371 7.91 10.79 2.34
N GLU A 372 7.81 12.09 2.07
CA GLU A 372 6.97 13.00 2.84
C GLU A 372 5.52 13.02 2.32
N TYR A 373 5.33 13.18 1.00
CA TYR A 373 4.00 13.47 0.43
C TYR A 373 3.35 12.28 -0.29
N GLN A 374 4.10 11.51 -1.08
CA GLN A 374 3.64 10.33 -1.82
C GLN A 374 4.40 9.08 -1.34
N LYS A 375 4.30 8.78 -0.06
CA LYS A 375 5.14 7.82 0.67
C LYS A 375 5.31 6.47 -0.03
N VAL A 376 4.26 5.96 -0.67
CA VAL A 376 4.34 4.69 -1.41
C VAL A 376 5.33 4.79 -2.59
N ILE A 377 5.41 5.93 -3.29
CA ILE A 377 6.41 6.13 -4.34
C ILE A 377 7.82 6.04 -3.76
N GLY A 378 8.06 6.70 -2.61
CA GLY A 378 9.35 6.61 -1.91
C GLY A 378 9.72 5.16 -1.53
N TYR A 379 8.76 4.36 -1.04
CA TYR A 379 8.99 2.94 -0.74
C TYR A 379 9.30 2.13 -2.00
N LEU A 380 8.64 2.42 -3.12
CA LEU A 380 8.92 1.76 -4.39
C LEU A 380 10.29 2.12 -4.94
N VAL A 381 10.75 3.38 -4.77
CA VAL A 381 12.12 3.80 -5.10
C VAL A 381 13.13 3.03 -4.24
N HIS A 382 12.91 2.93 -2.92
CA HIS A 382 13.75 2.10 -2.04
C HIS A 382 13.79 0.65 -2.49
N ARG A 383 12.63 0.07 -2.87
CA ARG A 383 12.55 -1.32 -3.35
C ARG A 383 13.32 -1.52 -4.68
N ALA A 384 13.30 -0.55 -5.56
CA ALA A 384 14.09 -0.61 -6.80
C ALA A 384 15.59 -0.49 -6.50
N SER A 385 15.99 0.39 -5.59
CA SER A 385 17.38 0.50 -5.10
C SER A 385 17.88 -0.80 -4.48
N ASP A 386 17.07 -1.46 -3.64
CA ASP A 386 17.42 -2.78 -3.06
C ASP A 386 17.64 -3.86 -4.14
N LYS A 387 17.06 -3.69 -5.34
CA LYS A 387 17.24 -4.57 -6.50
C LYS A 387 18.37 -4.15 -7.42
N GLY A 388 19.07 -3.05 -7.10
CA GLY A 388 20.25 -2.58 -7.82
C GLY A 388 20.06 -1.36 -8.71
N ALA A 389 18.86 -0.77 -8.77
CA ALA A 389 18.66 0.51 -9.42
C ALA A 389 19.44 1.62 -8.70
N LYS A 390 20.13 2.47 -9.44
CA LYS A 390 20.79 3.66 -8.88
C LYS A 390 19.78 4.77 -8.66
N VAL A 391 19.93 5.53 -7.59
CA VAL A 391 19.02 6.62 -7.23
C VAL A 391 19.79 7.93 -7.10
N ALA A 392 19.34 8.95 -7.83
CA ALA A 392 19.85 10.32 -7.71
C ALA A 392 18.73 11.26 -7.25
N VAL A 393 19.04 12.15 -6.29
CA VAL A 393 18.16 13.19 -5.81
C VAL A 393 18.69 14.56 -6.26
N ILE A 394 17.84 15.34 -6.91
CA ILE A 394 18.14 16.72 -7.31
C ILE A 394 17.23 17.66 -6.50
N ALA A 395 17.78 18.34 -5.50
CA ALA A 395 17.04 19.19 -4.60
C ALA A 395 17.93 20.31 -4.04
N GLU A 396 17.34 21.38 -3.51
CA GLU A 396 18.13 22.46 -2.88
C GLU A 396 18.74 22.04 -1.53
N SER A 397 18.10 21.09 -0.85
CA SER A 397 18.56 20.52 0.42
C SER A 397 18.31 19.03 0.45
N GLU A 398 19.05 18.33 1.29
CA GLU A 398 18.80 16.93 1.57
C GLU A 398 17.35 16.72 2.06
N ASN A 399 16.74 15.64 1.59
CA ASN A 399 15.41 15.20 2.00
C ASN A 399 15.46 13.76 2.54
N ALA A 400 14.34 13.19 2.92
CA ALA A 400 14.30 11.85 3.50
C ALA A 400 14.83 10.76 2.56
N LEU A 401 14.68 10.92 1.26
CA LEU A 401 15.17 9.97 0.26
C LEU A 401 16.69 10.04 0.08
N SER A 402 17.31 11.23 0.33
CA SER A 402 18.75 11.45 0.18
C SER A 402 19.60 10.51 1.02
N ALA A 403 19.09 10.06 2.16
CA ALA A 403 19.80 9.14 3.06
C ALA A 403 20.11 7.76 2.44
N ARG A 404 19.38 7.37 1.39
CA ARG A 404 19.57 6.10 0.66
C ARG A 404 19.85 6.30 -0.83
N ALA A 405 20.02 7.53 -1.29
CA ALA A 405 20.39 7.84 -2.66
C ALA A 405 21.89 7.61 -2.90
N ASP A 406 22.25 7.16 -4.10
CA ASP A 406 23.66 7.01 -4.53
C ASP A 406 24.31 8.39 -4.70
N MET A 407 23.53 9.40 -5.06
CA MET A 407 23.97 10.80 -5.14
C MET A 407 22.84 11.76 -4.83
N THR A 408 23.20 12.87 -4.19
CA THR A 408 22.31 14.03 -3.97
C THR A 408 23.04 15.29 -4.43
N VAL A 409 22.41 16.03 -5.31
CA VAL A 409 22.99 17.26 -5.90
C VAL A 409 22.02 18.42 -5.84
N SER A 410 22.56 19.63 -5.90
CA SER A 410 21.76 20.85 -6.06
C SER A 410 21.18 20.95 -7.47
N TYR A 411 20.20 21.83 -7.66
CA TYR A 411 19.69 22.10 -9.01
C TYR A 411 20.78 22.58 -9.99
N ALA A 412 21.77 23.33 -9.49
CA ALA A 412 22.88 23.85 -10.30
C ALA A 412 23.80 22.74 -10.85
N ASP A 413 23.85 21.61 -10.14
CA ASP A 413 24.72 20.48 -10.44
C ASP A 413 24.00 19.33 -11.17
N ALA A 414 22.81 19.56 -11.71
CA ALA A 414 22.00 18.53 -12.38
C ALA A 414 22.72 17.82 -13.54
N ASP A 415 23.68 18.47 -14.19
CA ASP A 415 24.51 17.86 -15.25
C ASP A 415 25.32 16.65 -14.74
N GLN A 416 25.71 16.62 -13.47
CA GLN A 416 26.40 15.47 -12.86
C GLN A 416 25.50 14.24 -12.86
N VAL A 417 24.19 14.42 -12.58
CA VAL A 417 23.19 13.33 -12.64
C VAL A 417 23.02 12.87 -14.08
N ALA A 418 22.94 13.77 -15.04
CA ALA A 418 22.83 13.43 -16.46
C ALA A 418 24.03 12.58 -16.94
N GLN A 419 25.24 12.92 -16.50
CA GLN A 419 26.46 12.16 -16.78
C GLN A 419 26.42 10.77 -16.11
N ALA A 420 26.02 10.69 -14.84
CA ALA A 420 25.94 9.43 -14.10
C ALA A 420 24.88 8.46 -14.69
N ALA A 421 23.81 9.00 -15.26
CA ALA A 421 22.73 8.24 -15.89
C ALA A 421 22.99 7.91 -17.39
N ALA A 422 24.08 8.37 -17.99
CA ALA A 422 24.32 8.26 -19.43
C ALA A 422 24.34 6.80 -19.96
N ASP A 423 24.88 5.87 -19.16
CA ASP A 423 24.99 4.45 -19.51
C ASP A 423 23.75 3.62 -19.15
N ALA A 424 22.79 4.18 -18.41
CA ALA A 424 21.55 3.49 -18.08
C ALA A 424 20.68 3.27 -19.32
N GLU A 425 19.97 2.16 -19.39
CA GLU A 425 19.04 1.86 -20.48
C GLU A 425 17.63 2.37 -20.19
N LYS A 426 17.17 2.22 -18.93
CA LYS A 426 15.83 2.63 -18.46
C LYS A 426 15.96 3.64 -17.33
N ILE A 427 15.63 4.89 -17.60
CA ILE A 427 15.66 5.98 -16.62
C ILE A 427 14.24 6.38 -16.26
N VAL A 428 13.93 6.41 -14.97
CA VAL A 428 12.67 6.96 -14.45
C VAL A 428 12.94 8.29 -13.80
N LEU A 429 12.31 9.35 -14.32
CA LEU A 429 12.32 10.69 -13.72
C LEU A 429 11.04 10.92 -12.91
N ILE A 430 11.18 11.05 -11.61
CA ILE A 430 10.08 11.42 -10.69
C ILE A 430 10.25 12.90 -10.32
N TYR A 431 9.26 13.72 -10.61
CA TYR A 431 9.39 15.18 -10.39
C TYR A 431 8.08 15.79 -9.90
N SER A 432 8.17 16.98 -9.32
CA SER A 432 7.03 17.77 -8.88
C SER A 432 7.00 19.17 -9.51
N VAL A 433 6.05 19.98 -9.08
CA VAL A 433 5.95 21.40 -9.47
C VAL A 433 7.20 22.22 -9.13
N ALA A 434 8.05 21.73 -8.25
CA ALA A 434 9.27 22.42 -7.82
C ALA A 434 10.49 22.17 -8.73
N ILE A 435 10.36 21.33 -9.76
CA ILE A 435 11.46 21.12 -10.73
C ILE A 435 11.81 22.44 -11.41
N LYS A 436 13.09 22.66 -11.67
CA LYS A 436 13.61 23.92 -12.27
C LYS A 436 13.98 23.70 -13.74
N ASP A 437 13.85 24.76 -14.55
CA ASP A 437 14.18 24.71 -16.00
C ASP A 437 15.61 24.25 -16.28
N GLN A 438 16.57 24.60 -15.42
CA GLN A 438 17.95 24.14 -15.54
C GLN A 438 18.08 22.61 -15.39
N VAL A 439 17.27 21.97 -14.53
CA VAL A 439 17.24 20.52 -14.39
C VAL A 439 16.63 19.88 -15.65
N ILE A 440 15.54 20.48 -16.16
CA ILE A 440 14.90 20.05 -17.41
C ILE A 440 15.90 20.13 -18.58
N ALA A 441 16.67 21.20 -18.66
CA ALA A 441 17.71 21.37 -19.69
C ALA A 441 18.84 20.34 -19.57
N ALA A 442 19.34 20.09 -18.35
CA ALA A 442 20.40 19.12 -18.07
C ALA A 442 20.00 17.67 -18.44
N LEU A 443 18.74 17.29 -18.21
CA LEU A 443 18.24 15.94 -18.48
C LEU A 443 17.80 15.72 -19.94
N ARG A 444 17.65 16.77 -20.74
CA ARG A 444 17.22 16.70 -22.15
C ARG A 444 18.08 15.78 -23.03
N PRO A 445 19.41 15.65 -22.85
CA PRO A 445 20.21 14.70 -23.63
C PRO A 445 19.83 13.22 -23.43
N LEU A 446 19.15 12.90 -22.34
CA LEU A 446 18.68 11.55 -21.98
C LEU A 446 17.23 11.27 -22.41
N ALA A 447 16.59 12.17 -23.17
CA ALA A 447 15.17 12.19 -23.49
C ALA A 447 14.61 10.84 -24.00
N GLU A 448 15.35 10.12 -24.84
CA GLU A 448 14.91 8.84 -25.43
C GLU A 448 14.86 7.69 -24.41
N LYS A 449 15.60 7.81 -23.29
CA LYS A 449 15.71 6.80 -22.24
C LYS A 449 14.81 7.09 -21.03
N ILE A 450 14.24 8.32 -20.95
CA ILE A 450 13.45 8.78 -19.81
C ILE A 450 11.98 8.43 -19.99
N SER A 451 11.43 7.66 -19.03
CA SER A 451 10.03 7.70 -18.68
C SER A 451 9.84 8.58 -17.44
N TYR A 452 8.80 9.43 -17.42
CA TYR A 452 8.63 10.37 -16.33
C TYR A 452 7.30 10.22 -15.59
N ILE A 453 7.35 10.43 -14.27
CA ILE A 453 6.21 10.41 -13.36
C ILE A 453 6.11 11.79 -12.71
N SER A 454 5.07 12.54 -13.03
CA SER A 454 4.80 13.83 -12.39
C SER A 454 4.03 13.62 -11.09
N LEU A 455 4.55 14.13 -9.98
CA LEU A 455 3.89 14.13 -8.69
C LEU A 455 3.06 15.41 -8.54
N SER A 456 1.75 15.27 -8.62
CA SER A 456 0.86 16.39 -8.35
C SER A 456 0.85 16.73 -6.85
N PRO A 457 0.89 18.02 -6.46
CA PRO A 457 0.68 18.41 -5.08
C PRO A 457 -0.76 18.15 -4.61
N SER A 458 -1.69 18.08 -5.54
CA SER A 458 -3.10 17.79 -5.28
C SER A 458 -3.42 16.31 -5.41
N ARG A 459 -4.44 15.86 -4.69
CA ARG A 459 -4.82 14.43 -4.58
C ARG A 459 -5.28 13.84 -5.91
N ASN A 460 -5.99 14.60 -6.75
CA ASN A 460 -6.52 14.18 -8.06
C ASN A 460 -6.23 15.23 -9.16
N GLY A 461 -5.02 15.79 -9.18
CA GLY A 461 -4.64 16.85 -10.13
C GLY A 461 -4.78 16.42 -11.60
N MET A 462 -4.37 15.18 -11.93
CA MET A 462 -4.53 14.65 -13.29
C MET A 462 -5.99 14.48 -13.70
N GLY A 463 -6.87 14.08 -12.77
CA GLY A 463 -8.32 14.02 -13.01
C GLY A 463 -8.90 15.40 -13.29
N ALA A 464 -8.48 16.44 -12.55
CA ALA A 464 -8.90 17.81 -12.78
C ALA A 464 -8.46 18.33 -14.15
N GLU A 465 -7.21 18.08 -14.56
CA GLU A 465 -6.74 18.44 -15.93
C GLU A 465 -7.52 17.72 -17.03
N LYS A 466 -7.77 16.42 -16.88
CA LYS A 466 -8.60 15.64 -17.81
C LYS A 466 -10.05 16.12 -17.83
N ALA A 467 -10.58 16.62 -16.72
CA ALA A 467 -11.87 17.27 -16.65
C ALA A 467 -11.89 18.67 -17.30
N GLY A 468 -10.75 19.17 -17.78
CA GLY A 468 -10.61 20.47 -18.43
C GLY A 468 -10.39 21.66 -17.49
N LEU A 469 -10.12 21.40 -16.21
CA LEU A 469 -9.81 22.41 -15.22
C LEU A 469 -8.29 22.68 -15.22
N LYS A 470 -7.88 23.87 -15.63
CA LYS A 470 -6.48 24.30 -15.60
C LYS A 470 -6.18 25.12 -14.35
N PRO A 471 -4.91 25.20 -13.91
CA PRO A 471 -4.54 26.11 -12.84
C PRO A 471 -5.03 27.54 -13.10
N MET A 472 -5.74 28.11 -12.16
CA MET A 472 -6.33 29.43 -12.27
C MET A 472 -6.20 30.18 -10.93
N GLN A 473 -5.79 31.45 -10.98
CA GLN A 473 -5.86 32.35 -9.83
C GLN A 473 -7.24 33.02 -9.81
N PRO A 474 -7.79 33.35 -8.63
CA PRO A 474 -9.01 34.13 -8.52
C PRO A 474 -8.84 35.44 -9.33
N ASN A 475 -9.80 35.76 -10.17
CA ASN A 475 -9.75 36.93 -11.04
C ASN A 475 -10.52 38.13 -10.47
N GLY A 476 -11.12 37.98 -9.26
CA GLY A 476 -11.87 39.04 -8.61
C GLY A 476 -13.31 39.15 -9.07
N ALA A 477 -13.90 38.10 -9.68
CA ALA A 477 -15.33 38.03 -9.99
C ALA A 477 -16.16 38.34 -8.72
N GLU A 478 -17.32 38.97 -8.91
CA GLU A 478 -18.21 39.38 -7.82
C GLU A 478 -18.69 38.18 -6.97
N THR A 479 -18.87 37.04 -7.62
CA THR A 479 -19.28 35.80 -6.95
C THR A 479 -18.37 34.65 -7.33
N GLN A 480 -17.80 34.01 -6.31
CA GLN A 480 -16.89 32.87 -6.47
C GLN A 480 -17.54 31.60 -5.91
N TYR A 481 -17.41 30.50 -6.64
CA TYR A 481 -17.88 29.17 -6.25
C TYR A 481 -16.69 28.25 -6.05
N PHE A 482 -16.60 27.66 -4.88
CA PHE A 482 -15.51 26.75 -4.53
C PHE A 482 -16.00 25.30 -4.44
N LEU A 483 -15.31 24.41 -5.17
CA LEU A 483 -15.45 22.96 -5.02
C LEU A 483 -14.26 22.48 -4.18
N LEU A 484 -14.47 22.25 -2.87
CA LEU A 484 -13.37 22.07 -1.91
C LEU A 484 -13.02 20.59 -1.64
N GLY A 485 -13.94 19.67 -1.80
CA GLY A 485 -13.69 18.25 -1.54
C GLY A 485 -13.20 17.97 -0.12
N GLU A 486 -12.26 17.05 0.01
CA GLU A 486 -11.71 16.58 1.31
C GLU A 486 -10.68 17.57 1.94
N GLN A 487 -10.27 18.62 1.23
CA GLN A 487 -9.30 19.60 1.72
C GLN A 487 -9.94 20.91 2.25
N ALA A 488 -11.22 20.88 2.52
CA ALA A 488 -11.95 22.06 3.00
C ALA A 488 -11.43 22.68 4.30
N GLU A 489 -10.57 21.99 5.02
CA GLU A 489 -9.98 22.44 6.29
C GLU A 489 -8.55 22.98 6.16
N ASP A 490 -7.97 23.02 4.96
CA ASP A 490 -6.63 23.56 4.76
C ASP A 490 -6.60 25.05 5.15
N ALA A 491 -5.83 25.35 6.20
CA ALA A 491 -5.74 26.71 6.76
C ALA A 491 -5.14 27.72 5.74
N VAL A 492 -4.24 27.25 4.86
CA VAL A 492 -3.64 28.08 3.80
C VAL A 492 -4.71 28.43 2.77
N LEU A 493 -5.54 27.45 2.42
CA LEU A 493 -6.66 27.65 1.50
C LEU A 493 -7.70 28.58 2.10
N LEU A 494 -8.14 28.33 3.35
CA LEU A 494 -9.10 29.17 4.05
C LEU A 494 -8.56 30.61 4.20
N GLY A 495 -7.26 30.78 4.41
CA GLY A 495 -6.60 32.08 4.41
C GLY A 495 -6.70 32.79 3.05
N LYS A 496 -6.54 32.06 1.93
CA LYS A 496 -6.72 32.62 0.57
C LYS A 496 -8.18 32.97 0.25
N LEU A 497 -9.15 32.26 0.84
CA LEU A 497 -10.57 32.51 0.67
C LEU A 497 -11.07 33.68 1.51
N ASN A 498 -10.36 34.07 2.56
CA ASN A 498 -10.70 35.16 3.45
C ASN A 498 -9.97 36.48 3.12
N ALA A 499 -9.03 36.46 2.18
CA ALA A 499 -8.27 37.63 1.71
C ALA A 499 -8.92 38.25 0.48
#